data_9c6b3d74603a3190ad4597e32f6e3f60
#
_entry.id   9c6b3d74603a3190ad4597e32f6e3f60
#
_cell.length_a   1.000
_cell.length_b   1.000
_cell.length_c   1.000
_cell.angle_alpha   90.00
_cell.angle_beta   90.00
_cell.angle_gamma   90.00
#
_symmetry.space_group_name_H-M   'P 1'
#
loop_
_entity.id
_entity.type
_entity.pdbx_description
1 polymer ?
#
loop_
_entity_poly.entity_id
_entity_poly.type
_entity_poly.pdbx_seq_one_letter_code
_entity_poly.pdbx_strand_id
1 'polypeptide(L)'
;MTSEEVRWSDVACFVGRSDHIPSTLADLSSPDKQVRSKAFRSLMHDLAWNENVCEATPYAIREIALRLERREIANPEEALALLGTLGNGEAAHPELIYWHGRAVDLLSLCRELMESNLKLYMSYLSDPSARLRALDVISSYRERAEEAQAELRRAADLARSTEERKEILAAIDDLREWSEPSVDEPTVVLSGDLVDRMISGRKAAMMRISQGDHVAPVSKVGPFLSARRYLIRHIMRLLERSERQRL
;
A
#
# COMPACT_ATOMS: atom_id res chain seq x y z
N MET A 1 14.54 -18.73 -4.24
CA MET A 1 14.96 -17.59 -3.39
C MET A 1 14.61 -17.96 -1.96
N THR A 2 15.61 -18.18 -1.11
CA THR A 2 15.43 -18.47 0.31
C THR A 2 14.79 -17.22 0.94
N SER A 3 13.65 -17.41 1.58
CA SER A 3 12.98 -16.39 2.40
C SER A 3 13.92 -16.06 3.55
N GLU A 4 14.66 -14.95 3.47
CA GLU A 4 15.29 -14.41 4.68
C GLU A 4 14.16 -14.08 5.63
N GLU A 5 14.16 -14.77 6.74
CA GLU A 5 13.15 -14.65 7.78
C GLU A 5 13.29 -13.26 8.41
N VAL A 6 12.27 -12.43 8.23
CA VAL A 6 12.25 -11.08 8.77
C VAL A 6 12.29 -11.13 10.28
N ARG A 7 13.26 -10.48 10.90
CA ARG A 7 13.25 -10.24 12.36
C ARG A 7 12.37 -9.03 12.65
N TRP A 8 11.08 -9.28 12.83
CA TRP A 8 10.09 -8.23 13.07
C TRP A 8 10.42 -7.37 14.31
N SER A 9 11.14 -7.93 15.30
CA SER A 9 11.64 -7.16 16.44
C SER A 9 12.61 -6.03 16.06
N ASP A 10 13.28 -6.15 14.92
CA ASP A 10 14.29 -5.21 14.46
C ASP A 10 13.72 -4.16 13.50
N VAL A 11 12.44 -4.28 13.13
CA VAL A 11 11.75 -3.42 12.21
C VAL A 11 10.79 -2.51 12.97
N ALA A 12 10.71 -1.23 12.61
CA ALA A 12 9.85 -0.25 13.25
C ALA A 12 8.50 -0.11 12.52
N CYS A 13 7.42 0.04 13.30
CA CYS A 13 6.10 0.47 12.83
C CYS A 13 5.63 1.73 13.58
N PHE A 14 4.47 2.30 13.24
CA PHE A 14 4.01 3.55 13.88
C PHE A 14 3.75 3.44 15.39
N VAL A 15 3.47 2.25 15.90
CA VAL A 15 3.30 1.99 17.33
C VAL A 15 4.59 1.49 18.01
N GLY A 16 5.73 1.53 17.32
CA GLY A 16 7.05 1.17 17.83
C GLY A 16 7.60 -0.10 17.20
N ARG A 17 7.68 -1.20 17.95
CA ARG A 17 8.23 -2.49 17.46
C ARG A 17 7.16 -3.28 16.71
N SER A 18 7.60 -4.05 15.73
CA SER A 18 6.69 -4.81 14.84
C SER A 18 6.50 -6.27 15.24
N ASP A 19 6.89 -6.68 16.46
CA ASP A 19 6.80 -8.08 16.93
C ASP A 19 5.40 -8.69 16.81
N HIS A 20 4.37 -7.87 16.92
CA HIS A 20 2.96 -8.29 16.85
C HIS A 20 2.43 -8.40 15.41
N ILE A 21 3.10 -7.81 14.42
CA ILE A 21 2.62 -7.78 13.04
C ILE A 21 2.41 -9.18 12.45
N PRO A 22 3.33 -10.17 12.64
CA PRO A 22 3.12 -11.52 12.10
C PRO A 22 1.84 -12.19 12.60
N SER A 23 1.53 -12.07 13.89
CA SER A 23 0.30 -12.63 14.45
C SER A 23 -0.94 -11.90 13.92
N THR A 24 -0.88 -10.58 13.80
CA THR A 24 -1.96 -9.78 13.24
C THR A 24 -2.19 -10.08 11.76
N LEU A 25 -1.13 -10.32 10.98
CA LEU A 25 -1.24 -10.79 9.59
C LEU A 25 -1.86 -12.19 9.50
N ALA A 26 -1.55 -13.08 10.45
CA ALA A 26 -2.18 -14.40 10.53
C ALA A 26 -3.69 -14.30 10.81
N ASP A 27 -4.11 -13.33 11.62
CA ASP A 27 -5.51 -13.08 11.94
C ASP A 27 -6.35 -12.63 10.73
N LEU A 28 -5.74 -12.10 9.65
CA LEU A 28 -6.44 -11.84 8.37
C LEU A 28 -6.94 -13.12 7.70
N SER A 29 -6.36 -14.28 8.02
CA SER A 29 -6.78 -15.59 7.53
C SER A 29 -7.85 -16.25 8.39
N SER A 30 -8.25 -15.63 9.50
CA SER A 30 -9.28 -16.16 10.40
C SER A 30 -10.62 -16.32 9.70
N PRO A 31 -11.36 -17.42 9.92
CA PRO A 31 -12.75 -17.55 9.46
C PRO A 31 -13.69 -16.58 10.20
N ASP A 32 -13.32 -16.12 11.40
CA ASP A 32 -14.11 -15.17 12.19
C ASP A 32 -13.96 -13.74 11.65
N LYS A 33 -15.07 -13.15 11.20
CA LYS A 33 -15.13 -11.79 10.67
C LYS A 33 -14.66 -10.74 11.71
N GLN A 34 -14.97 -10.94 12.99
CA GLN A 34 -14.58 -9.95 14.02
C GLN A 34 -13.06 -9.95 14.23
N VAL A 35 -12.43 -11.13 14.20
CA VAL A 35 -10.97 -11.28 14.27
C VAL A 35 -10.32 -10.61 13.07
N ARG A 36 -10.78 -10.90 11.84
CA ARG A 36 -10.25 -10.27 10.61
C ARG A 36 -10.40 -8.75 10.64
N SER A 37 -11.59 -8.24 10.99
CA SER A 37 -11.82 -6.78 11.01
C SER A 37 -10.99 -6.07 12.08
N LYS A 38 -10.68 -6.75 13.20
CA LYS A 38 -9.76 -6.22 14.20
C LYS A 38 -8.33 -6.19 13.66
N ALA A 39 -7.88 -7.28 13.04
CA ALA A 39 -6.57 -7.39 12.42
C ALA A 39 -6.38 -6.32 11.33
N PHE A 40 -7.35 -6.16 10.43
CA PHE A 40 -7.33 -5.12 9.39
C PHE A 40 -7.12 -3.73 9.99
N ARG A 41 -7.91 -3.35 11.01
CA ARG A 41 -7.80 -2.02 11.65
C ARG A 41 -6.46 -1.83 12.36
N SER A 42 -5.96 -2.87 13.02
CA SER A 42 -4.64 -2.83 13.67
C SER A 42 -3.54 -2.62 12.63
N LEU A 43 -3.53 -3.39 11.54
CA LEU A 43 -2.52 -3.26 10.48
C LEU A 43 -2.60 -1.90 9.79
N MET A 44 -3.80 -1.37 9.54
CA MET A 44 -3.97 -0.02 9.01
C MET A 44 -3.35 1.04 9.93
N HIS A 45 -3.57 0.92 11.23
CA HIS A 45 -3.01 1.85 12.21
C HIS A 45 -1.48 1.72 12.33
N ASP A 46 -0.98 0.47 12.34
CA ASP A 46 0.42 0.16 12.63
C ASP A 46 1.35 0.39 11.42
N LEU A 47 0.81 0.24 10.20
CA LEU A 47 1.56 0.28 8.94
C LEU A 47 1.28 1.52 8.08
N ALA A 48 0.13 2.19 8.26
CA ALA A 48 -0.31 3.29 7.40
C ALA A 48 -0.98 4.43 8.19
N TRP A 49 -0.30 5.00 9.17
CA TRP A 49 -0.84 6.11 9.96
C TRP A 49 -0.93 7.40 9.15
N ASN A 50 -2.15 7.96 9.01
CA ASN A 50 -2.39 9.17 8.21
C ASN A 50 -1.80 9.08 6.78
N GLU A 51 -1.98 7.94 6.12
CA GLU A 51 -1.48 7.66 4.77
C GLU A 51 0.06 7.55 4.67
N ASN A 52 0.79 7.76 5.76
CA ASN A 52 2.23 7.53 5.76
C ASN A 52 2.53 6.05 6.00
N VAL A 53 3.56 5.56 5.32
CA VAL A 53 4.09 4.20 5.47
C VAL A 53 5.31 4.19 6.40
N CYS A 54 5.63 3.03 6.97
CA CYS A 54 6.75 2.83 7.89
C CYS A 54 7.69 1.69 7.44
N GLU A 55 8.81 1.51 8.15
CA GLU A 55 9.81 0.48 7.82
C GLU A 55 9.21 -0.95 7.73
N ALA A 56 8.15 -1.24 8.49
CA ALA A 56 7.46 -2.54 8.45
C ALA A 56 6.56 -2.74 7.24
N THR A 57 6.16 -1.66 6.54
CA THR A 57 5.18 -1.71 5.45
C THR A 57 5.60 -2.60 4.28
N PRO A 58 6.84 -2.52 3.73
CA PRO A 58 7.25 -3.37 2.61
C PRO A 58 7.21 -4.87 2.95
N TYR A 59 7.58 -5.22 4.20
CA TYR A 59 7.51 -6.61 4.67
C TYR A 59 6.07 -7.10 4.76
N ALA A 60 5.16 -6.24 5.23
CA ALA A 60 3.74 -6.57 5.30
C ALA A 60 3.11 -6.71 3.91
N ILE A 61 3.43 -5.83 2.96
CA ILE A 61 2.99 -5.94 1.56
C ILE A 61 3.38 -7.30 0.99
N ARG A 62 4.66 -7.69 1.14
CA ARG A 62 5.16 -8.98 0.65
C ARG A 62 4.42 -10.16 1.29
N GLU A 63 4.22 -10.14 2.60
CA GLU A 63 3.56 -11.23 3.32
C GLU A 63 2.08 -11.35 2.95
N ILE A 64 1.35 -10.23 2.81
CA ILE A 64 -0.05 -10.21 2.37
C ILE A 64 -0.16 -10.75 0.95
N ALA A 65 0.70 -10.30 0.02
CA ALA A 65 0.70 -10.78 -1.36
C ALA A 65 0.94 -12.30 -1.43
N LEU A 66 1.90 -12.81 -0.65
CA LEU A 66 2.21 -14.24 -0.58
C LEU A 66 1.01 -15.06 -0.06
N ARG A 67 0.30 -14.58 0.96
CA ARG A 67 -0.90 -15.23 1.50
C ARG A 67 -2.07 -15.18 0.53
N LEU A 68 -2.24 -14.08 -0.21
CA LEU A 68 -3.21 -13.98 -1.30
C LEU A 68 -2.91 -14.98 -2.42
N GLU A 69 -1.65 -15.11 -2.82
CA GLU A 69 -1.21 -16.07 -3.84
C GLU A 69 -1.52 -17.51 -3.43
N ARG A 70 -1.28 -17.85 -2.15
CA ARG A 70 -1.57 -19.16 -1.57
C ARG A 70 -3.05 -19.39 -1.25
N ARG A 71 -3.90 -18.39 -1.46
CA ARG A 71 -5.34 -18.44 -1.11
C ARG A 71 -5.59 -18.74 0.38
N GLU A 72 -4.69 -18.29 1.24
CA GLU A 72 -4.78 -18.46 2.71
C GLU A 72 -5.69 -17.42 3.36
N ILE A 73 -5.99 -16.30 2.69
CA ILE A 73 -6.83 -15.23 3.24
C ILE A 73 -8.30 -15.52 2.96
N ALA A 74 -9.09 -15.60 4.03
CA ALA A 74 -10.51 -15.95 3.96
C ALA A 74 -11.37 -14.87 3.25
N ASN A 75 -10.97 -13.59 3.36
CA ASN A 75 -11.62 -12.47 2.67
C ASN A 75 -10.58 -11.65 1.87
N PRO A 76 -10.37 -11.97 0.59
CA PRO A 76 -9.39 -11.26 -0.25
C PRO A 76 -9.72 -9.76 -0.44
N GLU A 77 -10.99 -9.36 -0.36
CA GLU A 77 -11.39 -7.95 -0.45
C GLU A 77 -10.71 -7.10 0.61
N GLU A 78 -10.72 -7.53 1.89
CA GLU A 78 -10.09 -6.80 2.99
C GLU A 78 -8.56 -6.71 2.79
N ALA A 79 -7.92 -7.80 2.37
CA ALA A 79 -6.47 -7.81 2.13
C ALA A 79 -6.06 -6.91 0.95
N LEU A 80 -6.83 -6.92 -0.14
CA LEU A 80 -6.60 -6.05 -1.30
C LEU A 80 -6.84 -4.58 -0.94
N ALA A 81 -7.85 -4.27 -0.12
CA ALA A 81 -8.07 -2.91 0.37
C ALA A 81 -6.89 -2.42 1.23
N LEU A 82 -6.34 -3.29 2.10
CA LEU A 82 -5.15 -2.97 2.87
C LEU A 82 -3.95 -2.72 1.96
N LEU A 83 -3.69 -3.61 0.99
CA LEU A 83 -2.61 -3.43 0.02
C LEU A 83 -2.75 -2.11 -0.76
N GLY A 84 -3.96 -1.78 -1.24
CA GLY A 84 -4.20 -0.51 -1.93
C GLY A 84 -3.84 0.70 -1.08
N THR A 85 -4.15 0.66 0.22
CA THR A 85 -3.77 1.74 1.15
C THR A 85 -2.26 1.79 1.37
N LEU A 86 -1.59 0.62 1.57
CA LEU A 86 -0.15 0.56 1.80
C LEU A 86 0.66 0.97 0.54
N GLY A 87 0.20 0.60 -0.65
CA GLY A 87 0.86 0.94 -1.92
C GLY A 87 0.68 2.41 -2.32
N ASN A 88 -0.44 3.02 -1.93
CA ASN A 88 -0.72 4.44 -2.15
C ASN A 88 -0.25 5.35 -1.02
N GLY A 89 0.41 4.78 -0.01
CA GLY A 89 0.93 5.55 1.10
C GLY A 89 1.88 6.66 0.63
N GLU A 90 1.93 7.74 1.41
CA GLU A 90 2.85 8.84 1.22
C GLU A 90 3.96 8.77 2.28
N ALA A 91 5.12 9.33 1.99
CA ALA A 91 6.09 9.66 3.01
C ALA A 91 6.10 11.18 3.19
N ALA A 92 6.08 11.62 4.44
CA ALA A 92 6.20 13.05 4.74
C ALA A 92 7.55 13.64 4.25
N HIS A 93 8.56 12.79 4.11
CA HIS A 93 9.91 13.09 3.62
C HIS A 93 10.50 11.85 2.93
N PRO A 94 11.50 12.02 2.04
CA PRO A 94 12.28 10.89 1.52
C PRO A 94 12.78 10.04 2.67
N GLU A 95 12.41 8.79 2.66
CA GLU A 95 12.70 7.86 3.75
C GLU A 95 13.50 6.69 3.25
N LEU A 96 14.73 6.58 3.72
CA LEU A 96 15.62 5.49 3.39
C LEU A 96 15.57 4.39 4.46
N ILE A 97 15.44 3.16 4.01
CA ILE A 97 15.50 1.96 4.83
C ILE A 97 16.57 0.99 4.29
N TYR A 98 17.01 0.07 5.11
CA TYR A 98 17.81 -1.06 4.64
C TYR A 98 16.93 -2.22 4.20
N TRP A 99 17.03 -2.57 2.92
CA TRP A 99 16.37 -3.72 2.33
C TRP A 99 17.41 -4.66 1.72
N HIS A 100 17.55 -5.86 2.27
CA HIS A 100 18.59 -6.83 1.88
C HIS A 100 20.01 -6.21 1.83
N GLY A 101 20.34 -5.42 2.84
CA GLY A 101 21.67 -4.80 2.98
C GLY A 101 21.92 -3.59 2.07
N ARG A 102 20.90 -3.10 1.36
CA ARG A 102 20.99 -1.91 0.50
C ARG A 102 20.08 -0.81 1.05
N ALA A 103 20.56 0.44 1.02
CA ALA A 103 19.70 1.58 1.29
C ALA A 103 18.78 1.81 0.09
N VAL A 104 17.47 1.84 0.34
CA VAL A 104 16.43 2.05 -0.66
C VAL A 104 15.41 3.06 -0.15
N ASP A 105 14.80 3.80 -1.08
CA ASP A 105 13.67 4.65 -0.75
C ASP A 105 12.44 3.80 -0.39
N LEU A 106 11.82 4.10 0.76
CA LEU A 106 10.72 3.32 1.31
C LEU A 106 9.50 3.30 0.39
N LEU A 107 9.13 4.46 -0.16
CA LEU A 107 7.96 4.54 -1.05
C LEU A 107 8.18 3.82 -2.36
N SER A 108 9.35 4.03 -2.97
CA SER A 108 9.73 3.35 -4.21
C SER A 108 9.72 1.82 -4.01
N LEU A 109 10.23 1.34 -2.86
CA LEU A 109 10.18 -0.08 -2.53
C LEU A 109 8.75 -0.59 -2.35
N CYS A 110 7.88 0.13 -1.62
CA CYS A 110 6.48 -0.25 -1.46
C CYS A 110 5.77 -0.36 -2.82
N ARG A 111 5.99 0.61 -3.71
CA ARG A 111 5.43 0.61 -5.07
C ARG A 111 5.96 -0.56 -5.90
N GLU A 112 7.28 -0.77 -5.91
CA GLU A 112 7.90 -1.90 -6.61
C GLU A 112 7.30 -3.24 -6.16
N LEU A 113 7.17 -3.45 -4.84
CA LEU A 113 6.57 -4.67 -4.29
C LEU A 113 5.10 -4.81 -4.67
N MET A 114 4.34 -3.73 -4.70
CA MET A 114 2.95 -3.74 -5.15
C MET A 114 2.87 -4.06 -6.65
N GLU A 115 3.59 -3.34 -7.47
CA GLU A 115 3.52 -3.44 -8.93
C GLU A 115 4.10 -4.75 -9.47
N SER A 116 5.01 -5.40 -8.72
CA SER A 116 5.54 -6.72 -9.08
C SER A 116 4.50 -7.85 -9.03
N ASN A 117 3.37 -7.63 -8.36
CA ASN A 117 2.30 -8.61 -8.15
C ASN A 117 1.10 -8.46 -9.11
N LEU A 118 1.26 -7.79 -10.27
CA LEU A 118 0.18 -7.55 -11.22
C LEU A 118 -0.64 -8.81 -11.55
N LYS A 119 0.03 -9.93 -11.87
CA LYS A 119 -0.65 -11.20 -12.20
C LYS A 119 -1.51 -11.73 -11.06
N LEU A 120 -1.07 -11.54 -9.82
CA LEU A 120 -1.83 -11.90 -8.64
C LEU A 120 -3.14 -11.10 -8.58
N TYR A 121 -3.08 -9.77 -8.72
CA TYR A 121 -4.28 -8.92 -8.67
C TYR A 121 -5.22 -9.19 -9.83
N MET A 122 -4.68 -9.38 -11.05
CA MET A 122 -5.47 -9.79 -12.22
C MET A 122 -6.24 -11.08 -11.97
N SER A 123 -5.71 -12.03 -11.18
CA SER A 123 -6.38 -13.29 -10.86
C SER A 123 -7.66 -13.10 -10.01
N TYR A 124 -7.84 -11.95 -9.38
CA TYR A 124 -9.03 -11.60 -8.59
C TYR A 124 -10.10 -10.87 -9.39
N LEU A 125 -9.86 -10.49 -10.65
CA LEU A 125 -10.87 -9.82 -11.47
C LEU A 125 -12.09 -10.71 -11.75
N SER A 126 -11.92 -12.03 -11.73
CA SER A 126 -13.02 -12.98 -11.88
C SER A 126 -13.88 -13.18 -10.62
N ASP A 127 -13.41 -12.69 -9.46
CA ASP A 127 -14.13 -12.73 -8.19
C ASP A 127 -14.93 -11.46 -7.98
N PRO A 128 -16.28 -11.48 -8.05
CA PRO A 128 -17.09 -10.27 -7.91
C PRO A 128 -16.91 -9.57 -6.56
N SER A 129 -16.56 -10.30 -5.49
CA SER A 129 -16.38 -9.72 -4.16
C SER A 129 -15.05 -8.97 -4.02
N ALA A 130 -14.02 -9.40 -4.74
CA ALA A 130 -12.65 -8.87 -4.66
C ALA A 130 -12.29 -7.95 -5.84
N ARG A 131 -13.03 -8.03 -6.96
CA ARG A 131 -12.72 -7.35 -8.23
C ARG A 131 -12.47 -5.87 -8.07
N LEU A 132 -13.37 -5.14 -7.45
CA LEU A 132 -13.23 -3.68 -7.30
C LEU A 132 -11.97 -3.31 -6.53
N ARG A 133 -11.60 -4.09 -5.49
CA ARG A 133 -10.38 -3.85 -4.74
C ARG A 133 -9.12 -4.20 -5.52
N ALA A 134 -9.17 -5.27 -6.32
CA ALA A 134 -8.07 -5.59 -7.23
C ALA A 134 -7.88 -4.49 -8.28
N LEU A 135 -8.95 -3.94 -8.85
CA LEU A 135 -8.89 -2.81 -9.76
C LEU A 135 -8.37 -1.54 -9.07
N ASP A 136 -8.80 -1.25 -7.84
CA ASP A 136 -8.28 -0.12 -7.05
C ASP A 136 -6.75 -0.24 -6.84
N VAL A 137 -6.24 -1.45 -6.55
CA VAL A 137 -4.80 -1.70 -6.41
C VAL A 137 -4.08 -1.49 -7.75
N ILE A 138 -4.59 -2.04 -8.85
CA ILE A 138 -3.96 -1.95 -10.17
C ILE A 138 -4.00 -0.51 -10.69
N SER A 139 -5.09 0.22 -10.47
CA SER A 139 -5.24 1.61 -10.92
C SER A 139 -4.28 2.59 -10.24
N SER A 140 -3.63 2.17 -9.15
CA SER A 140 -2.63 2.98 -8.46
C SER A 140 -1.19 2.81 -8.99
N TYR A 141 -0.97 1.92 -9.97
CA TYR A 141 0.35 1.69 -10.57
C TYR A 141 0.88 2.93 -11.26
N ARG A 142 2.18 3.16 -11.13
CA ARG A 142 2.89 4.28 -11.76
C ARG A 142 3.98 3.81 -12.72
N GLU A 143 4.92 3.03 -12.20
CA GLU A 143 6.11 2.58 -12.94
C GLU A 143 5.76 1.54 -14.00
N ARG A 144 4.79 0.67 -13.71
CA ARG A 144 4.29 -0.38 -14.61
C ARG A 144 2.88 -0.11 -15.15
N ALA A 145 2.47 1.15 -15.21
CA ALA A 145 1.14 1.53 -15.65
C ALA A 145 0.82 1.06 -17.08
N GLU A 146 1.76 1.13 -18.01
CA GLU A 146 1.58 0.65 -19.39
C GLU A 146 1.33 -0.86 -19.45
N GLU A 147 2.09 -1.64 -18.67
CA GLU A 147 1.88 -3.09 -18.57
C GLU A 147 0.50 -3.40 -17.99
N ALA A 148 0.14 -2.73 -16.89
CA ALA A 148 -1.16 -2.86 -16.25
C ALA A 148 -2.32 -2.52 -17.21
N GLN A 149 -2.20 -1.43 -17.96
CA GLN A 149 -3.20 -1.06 -18.97
C GLN A 149 -3.34 -2.12 -20.07
N ALA A 150 -2.24 -2.71 -20.53
CA ALA A 150 -2.28 -3.74 -21.55
C ALA A 150 -3.02 -4.99 -21.05
N GLU A 151 -2.74 -5.42 -19.83
CA GLU A 151 -3.42 -6.56 -19.22
C GLU A 151 -4.91 -6.28 -18.93
N LEU A 152 -5.23 -5.09 -18.43
CA LEU A 152 -6.63 -4.69 -18.20
C LEU A 152 -7.43 -4.60 -19.50
N ARG A 153 -6.84 -4.14 -20.62
CA ARG A 153 -7.53 -4.16 -21.94
C ARG A 153 -7.87 -5.58 -22.36
N ARG A 154 -6.91 -6.52 -22.21
CA ARG A 154 -7.16 -7.93 -22.51
C ARG A 154 -8.28 -8.51 -21.62
N ALA A 155 -8.28 -8.16 -20.33
CA ALA A 155 -9.32 -8.57 -19.40
C ALA A 155 -10.70 -7.99 -19.78
N ALA A 156 -10.76 -6.71 -20.21
CA ALA A 156 -11.99 -6.07 -20.66
C ALA A 156 -12.60 -6.75 -21.91
N ASP A 157 -11.73 -7.26 -22.82
CA ASP A 157 -12.18 -7.98 -24.00
C ASP A 157 -12.72 -9.39 -23.65
N LEU A 158 -12.28 -9.97 -22.55
CA LEU A 158 -12.70 -11.26 -22.02
C LEU A 158 -13.79 -11.16 -20.93
N ALA A 159 -14.24 -9.96 -20.62
CA ALA A 159 -15.22 -9.71 -19.55
C ALA A 159 -16.55 -10.45 -19.81
N ARG A 160 -17.08 -11.08 -18.76
CA ARG A 160 -18.29 -11.92 -18.82
C ARG A 160 -19.58 -11.10 -18.79
N SER A 161 -19.51 -9.85 -18.39
CA SER A 161 -20.65 -8.97 -18.30
C SER A 161 -20.27 -7.53 -18.71
N THR A 162 -21.30 -6.75 -19.08
CA THR A 162 -21.13 -5.32 -19.40
C THR A 162 -20.63 -4.53 -18.18
N GLU A 163 -21.08 -4.89 -16.97
CA GLU A 163 -20.67 -4.23 -15.74
C GLU A 163 -19.20 -4.49 -15.44
N GLU A 164 -18.77 -5.75 -15.51
CA GLU A 164 -17.35 -6.11 -15.35
C GLU A 164 -16.45 -5.34 -16.34
N ARG A 165 -16.86 -5.31 -17.62
CA ARG A 165 -16.12 -4.55 -18.64
C ARG A 165 -16.03 -3.06 -18.31
N LYS A 166 -17.12 -2.47 -17.85
CA LYS A 166 -17.19 -1.05 -17.48
C LYS A 166 -16.28 -0.73 -16.29
N GLU A 167 -16.27 -1.58 -15.27
CA GLU A 167 -15.39 -1.44 -14.11
C GLU A 167 -13.90 -1.49 -14.52
N ILE A 168 -13.53 -2.45 -15.38
CA ILE A 168 -12.16 -2.58 -15.89
C ILE A 168 -11.75 -1.36 -16.73
N LEU A 169 -12.62 -0.87 -17.60
CA LEU A 169 -12.33 0.32 -18.41
C LEU A 169 -12.16 1.57 -17.55
N ALA A 170 -12.95 1.72 -16.48
CA ALA A 170 -12.79 2.83 -15.54
C ALA A 170 -11.40 2.78 -14.84
N ALA A 171 -10.92 1.60 -14.48
CA ALA A 171 -9.58 1.44 -13.91
C ALA A 171 -8.45 1.79 -14.90
N ILE A 172 -8.65 1.55 -16.21
CA ILE A 172 -7.70 1.97 -17.25
C ILE A 172 -7.65 3.50 -17.35
N ASP A 173 -8.79 4.17 -17.25
CA ASP A 173 -8.83 5.63 -17.28
C ASP A 173 -8.17 6.23 -16.01
N ASP A 174 -8.39 5.63 -14.85
CA ASP A 174 -7.71 6.01 -13.60
C ASP A 174 -6.17 5.86 -13.72
N LEU A 175 -5.66 4.77 -14.31
CA LEU A 175 -4.23 4.56 -14.56
C LEU A 175 -3.60 5.65 -15.43
N ARG A 176 -4.31 6.14 -16.45
CA ARG A 176 -3.82 7.20 -17.34
C ARG A 176 -3.63 8.51 -16.59
N GLU A 177 -4.55 8.84 -15.70
CA GLU A 177 -4.48 10.08 -14.91
C GLU A 177 -3.24 10.13 -14.02
N TRP A 178 -2.78 8.95 -13.52
CA TRP A 178 -1.59 8.84 -12.69
C TRP A 178 -0.27 8.71 -13.47
N SER A 179 -0.32 8.32 -14.75
CA SER A 179 0.87 8.10 -15.59
C SER A 179 1.43 9.39 -16.18
N GLU A 180 0.74 10.53 -16.05
CA GLU A 180 1.31 11.82 -16.47
C GLU A 180 2.47 12.19 -15.52
N PRO A 181 3.68 12.43 -16.06
CA PRO A 181 4.84 12.73 -15.24
C PRO A 181 4.57 13.97 -14.40
N SER A 182 4.64 13.81 -13.08
CA SER A 182 4.73 14.94 -12.16
C SER A 182 6.01 15.70 -12.51
N VAL A 183 5.85 16.91 -13.04
CA VAL A 183 6.97 17.79 -13.35
C VAL A 183 7.70 18.08 -12.04
N ASP A 184 9.00 17.72 -12.01
CA ASP A 184 9.98 18.11 -11.00
C ASP A 184 9.91 17.46 -9.59
N GLU A 185 10.28 16.19 -9.48
CA GLU A 185 10.88 15.70 -8.22
C GLU A 185 12.43 15.71 -8.38
N PRO A 186 13.17 16.58 -7.66
CA PRO A 186 14.62 16.59 -7.73
C PRO A 186 15.19 15.30 -7.13
N THR A 187 15.96 14.57 -7.92
CA THR A 187 16.71 13.40 -7.43
C THR A 187 17.83 13.87 -6.50
N VAL A 188 17.65 13.70 -5.19
CA VAL A 188 18.67 14.04 -4.20
C VAL A 188 19.59 12.84 -4.00
N VAL A 189 20.83 12.95 -4.44
CA VAL A 189 21.87 11.95 -4.14
C VAL A 189 22.45 12.23 -2.76
N LEU A 190 22.16 11.35 -1.80
CA LEU A 190 22.67 11.45 -0.43
C LEU A 190 23.96 10.65 -0.26
N SER A 191 24.91 11.15 0.56
CA SER A 191 26.11 10.40 0.93
C SER A 191 25.77 9.23 1.87
N GLY A 192 26.51 8.11 1.80
CA GLY A 192 26.27 6.92 2.63
C GLY A 192 26.18 7.23 4.14
N ASP A 193 27.11 8.05 4.66
CA ASP A 193 27.11 8.45 6.08
C ASP A 193 25.87 9.24 6.49
N LEU A 194 25.30 10.04 5.59
CA LEU A 194 24.07 10.77 5.86
C LEU A 194 22.87 9.84 5.89
N VAL A 195 22.83 8.89 4.95
CA VAL A 195 21.82 7.83 4.89
C VAL A 195 21.78 7.03 6.20
N ASP A 196 22.96 6.54 6.65
CA ASP A 196 23.09 5.76 7.88
C ASP A 196 22.60 6.54 9.12
N ARG A 197 22.93 7.83 9.20
CA ARG A 197 22.48 8.69 10.30
C ARG A 197 20.98 8.93 10.26
N MET A 198 20.38 9.11 9.09
CA MET A 198 18.93 9.29 8.94
C MET A 198 18.17 8.04 9.37
N ILE A 199 18.57 6.86 8.88
CA ILE A 199 17.93 5.59 9.21
C ILE A 199 18.08 5.28 10.71
N SER A 200 19.28 5.39 11.26
CA SER A 200 19.56 5.09 12.67
C SER A 200 18.87 6.06 13.62
N GLY A 201 18.87 7.36 13.30
CA GLY A 201 18.23 8.38 14.10
C GLY A 201 16.70 8.21 14.17
N ARG A 202 16.06 7.88 13.06
CA ARG A 202 14.64 7.63 13.02
C ARG A 202 14.25 6.36 13.76
N LYS A 203 14.97 5.27 13.54
CA LYS A 203 14.73 4.00 14.24
C LYS A 203 14.82 4.20 15.75
N ALA A 204 15.81 4.97 16.23
CA ALA A 204 15.93 5.32 17.65
C ALA A 204 14.75 6.17 18.14
N ALA A 205 14.25 7.12 17.34
CA ALA A 205 13.09 7.94 17.69
C ALA A 205 11.81 7.10 17.80
N MET A 206 11.54 6.22 16.81
CA MET A 206 10.38 5.32 16.84
C MET A 206 10.43 4.34 18.04
N MET A 207 11.61 3.79 18.36
CA MET A 207 11.77 2.92 19.53
C MET A 207 11.53 3.65 20.85
N ARG A 208 11.88 4.94 20.97
CA ARG A 208 11.58 5.76 22.15
C ARG A 208 10.09 5.99 22.33
N ILE A 209 9.36 6.25 21.26
CA ILE A 209 7.89 6.42 21.30
C ILE A 209 7.25 5.17 21.90
N SER A 210 7.70 3.98 21.52
CA SER A 210 7.18 2.70 22.02
C SER A 210 7.47 2.47 23.52
N GLN A 211 8.48 3.15 24.07
CA GLN A 211 8.87 3.06 25.49
C GLN A 211 8.14 4.07 26.37
N GLY A 212 7.20 4.84 25.81
CA GLY A 212 6.41 5.82 26.54
C GLY A 212 7.09 7.17 26.74
N ASP A 213 8.24 7.40 26.13
CA ASP A 213 8.88 8.71 26.13
C ASP A 213 8.05 9.66 25.23
N HIS A 214 7.47 10.69 25.84
CA HIS A 214 6.79 11.77 25.12
C HIS A 214 7.82 12.56 24.31
N VAL A 215 8.12 12.13 23.10
CA VAL A 215 8.84 12.93 22.12
C VAL A 215 7.85 13.94 21.60
N ALA A 216 8.14 15.22 21.78
CA ALA A 216 7.33 16.30 21.24
C ALA A 216 7.12 16.08 19.73
N PRO A 217 5.89 16.24 19.20
CA PRO A 217 5.60 15.94 17.80
C PRO A 217 6.51 16.79 16.91
N VAL A 218 7.28 16.09 16.07
CA VAL A 218 8.08 16.72 15.04
C VAL A 218 7.13 17.47 14.12
N SER A 219 7.23 18.79 14.19
CA SER A 219 6.61 19.87 13.41
C SER A 219 5.29 19.57 12.67
N LYS A 220 4.27 20.31 13.07
CA LYS A 220 2.96 20.47 12.44
C LYS A 220 3.02 21.20 11.07
N VAL A 221 3.79 20.71 10.10
CA VAL A 221 3.83 21.35 8.78
C VAL A 221 3.80 20.28 7.69
N GLY A 222 2.63 20.05 7.12
CA GLY A 222 2.52 19.49 5.80
C GLY A 222 1.48 18.41 5.43
N PRO A 223 0.87 17.61 6.34
CA PRO A 223 0.03 16.51 5.87
C PRO A 223 -1.37 16.92 5.40
N PHE A 224 -1.82 18.15 5.67
CA PHE A 224 -3.20 18.58 5.41
C PHE A 224 -3.54 18.84 3.94
N LEU A 225 -2.56 19.05 3.07
CA LEU A 225 -2.83 19.40 1.68
C LEU A 225 -3.00 18.16 0.78
N SER A 226 -2.25 17.09 1.00
CA SER A 226 -2.34 15.86 0.21
C SER A 226 -3.56 15.02 0.59
N ALA A 227 -3.78 14.81 1.89
CA ALA A 227 -4.97 14.13 2.39
C ALA A 227 -6.27 14.83 1.98
N ARG A 228 -6.29 16.18 1.98
CA ARG A 228 -7.41 16.96 1.50
C ARG A 228 -7.64 16.80 0.00
N ARG A 229 -6.59 16.72 -0.82
CA ARG A 229 -6.69 16.48 -2.27
C ARG A 229 -7.20 15.07 -2.56
N TYR A 230 -6.68 14.05 -1.85
CA TYR A 230 -7.13 12.67 -1.98
C TYR A 230 -8.59 12.52 -1.56
N LEU A 231 -8.96 13.04 -0.39
CA LEU A 231 -10.33 12.98 0.12
C LEU A 231 -11.31 13.70 -0.82
N ILE A 232 -10.97 14.88 -1.33
CA ILE A 232 -11.80 15.63 -2.29
C ILE A 232 -11.94 14.82 -3.58
N ARG A 233 -10.86 14.25 -4.13
CA ARG A 233 -10.93 13.41 -5.33
C ARG A 233 -11.76 12.14 -5.11
N HIS A 234 -11.58 11.49 -3.95
CA HIS A 234 -12.35 10.29 -3.62
C HIS A 234 -13.85 10.60 -3.45
N ILE A 235 -14.19 11.70 -2.77
CA ILE A 235 -15.57 12.17 -2.64
C ILE A 235 -16.15 12.55 -4.01
N MET A 236 -15.41 13.26 -4.84
CA MET A 236 -15.86 13.62 -6.20
C MET A 236 -16.13 12.38 -7.05
N ARG A 237 -15.26 11.36 -7.01
CA ARG A 237 -15.48 10.07 -7.69
C ARG A 237 -16.72 9.33 -7.18
N LEU A 238 -16.96 9.33 -5.87
CA LEU A 238 -18.16 8.72 -5.29
C LEU A 238 -19.44 9.46 -5.73
N LEU A 239 -19.40 10.78 -5.80
CA LEU A 239 -20.50 11.61 -6.28
C LEU A 239 -20.77 11.37 -7.77
N GLU A 240 -19.75 11.35 -8.61
CA GLU A 240 -19.87 11.06 -10.04
C GLU A 240 -20.37 9.63 -10.31
N ARG A 241 -19.92 8.63 -9.53
CA ARG A 241 -20.46 7.26 -9.60
C ARG A 241 -21.93 7.22 -9.21
N SER A 242 -22.32 7.97 -8.18
CA SER A 242 -23.73 8.06 -7.73
C SER A 242 -24.62 8.77 -8.75
N GLU A 243 -24.12 9.78 -9.44
CA GLU A 243 -24.88 10.47 -10.52
C GLU A 243 -25.04 9.59 -11.75
N ARG A 244 -23.99 8.85 -12.15
CA ARG A 244 -24.05 7.90 -13.27
C ARG A 244 -24.97 6.70 -13.03
N GLN A 245 -25.27 6.37 -11.76
CA GLN A 245 -26.24 5.32 -11.41
C GLN A 245 -27.69 5.83 -11.39
N ARG A 246 -27.90 7.13 -11.47
CA ARG A 246 -29.25 7.75 -11.49
C ARG A 246 -29.75 8.12 -12.88
N LEU A 247 -28.87 8.01 -13.89
CA LEU A 247 -29.19 8.16 -15.31
C LEU A 247 -29.26 6.80 -16.00
#